data_77532c67a5304500168b042eab7c3996
#
_entry.id   77532c67a5304500168b042eab7c3996
#
_cell.length_a   1.000
_cell.length_b   1.000
_cell.length_c   1.000
_cell.angle_alpha   90.00
_cell.angle_beta   90.00
_cell.angle_gamma   90.00
#
_symmetry.space_group_name_H-M   'P 1'
#
loop_
_entity.id
_entity.type
_entity.pdbx_description
1 polymer ?
#
loop_
_entity_poly.entity_id
_entity_poly.type
_entity_poly.pdbx_seq_one_letter_code
_entity_poly.pdbx_strand_id
1 'polypeptide(L)'
;RPDDVCVLVPWSDMAEVERCVDAFLRVPSALHLRPGTVLDRFPDLQVARVGGVSGINIGRRPLNVGEVMLKRALDLTVATIALVSLSPLLAAIAVAIKLDSPGPVFFRQKRYGFNQQPFGVFKFRSMRADPSAAFRQATRNDSRITRIGAILRRTNLDELPQLINVLRGEMSLVGPRPHALAHDRSFERRIALYARRHNVKPGI
;
A
#
# COMPACT_ATOMS: atom_id res chain seq x y z
N ARG A 1 29.67 30.93 -22.66
CA ARG A 1 29.66 29.48 -22.89
C ARG A 1 28.43 28.94 -22.13
N PRO A 2 27.61 28.11 -22.76
CA PRO A 2 26.49 27.49 -22.02
C PRO A 2 27.05 26.49 -21.00
N ASP A 3 26.49 26.50 -19.78
CA ASP A 3 26.86 25.56 -18.76
C ASP A 3 26.14 24.20 -18.98
N ASP A 4 24.96 24.25 -19.60
CA ASP A 4 24.12 23.09 -19.92
C ASP A 4 23.72 23.09 -21.40
N VAL A 5 23.75 21.91 -22.03
CA VAL A 5 23.27 21.65 -23.40
C VAL A 5 22.19 20.60 -23.34
N CYS A 6 20.99 20.92 -23.84
CA CYS A 6 19.88 19.96 -23.89
C CYS A 6 19.64 19.54 -25.35
N VAL A 7 19.79 18.24 -25.63
CA VAL A 7 19.53 17.66 -26.97
C VAL A 7 18.05 17.22 -27.01
N LEU A 8 17.31 17.85 -27.93
CA LEU A 8 15.86 17.66 -28.12
C LEU A 8 15.53 16.79 -29.34
N VAL A 9 16.45 15.95 -29.79
CA VAL A 9 16.24 15.06 -30.94
C VAL A 9 15.36 13.86 -30.53
N PRO A 10 14.36 13.47 -31.35
CA PRO A 10 13.58 12.27 -31.11
C PRO A 10 14.46 11.02 -31.07
N TRP A 11 14.25 10.15 -30.08
CA TRP A 11 15.00 8.89 -29.96
C TRP A 11 14.71 7.89 -31.08
N SER A 12 13.72 8.15 -31.92
CA SER A 12 13.49 7.41 -33.16
C SER A 12 14.58 7.64 -34.19
N ASP A 13 15.31 8.78 -34.08
CA ASP A 13 16.45 9.09 -34.94
C ASP A 13 17.76 8.96 -34.16
N MET A 14 18.14 7.69 -33.92
CA MET A 14 19.34 7.37 -33.14
C MET A 14 20.62 7.92 -33.79
N ALA A 15 20.71 7.95 -35.10
CA ALA A 15 21.88 8.47 -35.81
C ALA A 15 22.11 9.95 -35.55
N GLU A 16 21.02 10.72 -35.44
CA GLU A 16 21.10 12.15 -35.10
C GLU A 16 21.44 12.35 -33.62
N VAL A 17 20.90 11.53 -32.75
CA VAL A 17 21.23 11.53 -31.30
C VAL A 17 22.72 11.27 -31.11
N GLU A 18 23.31 10.23 -31.75
CA GLU A 18 24.71 9.89 -31.67
C GLU A 18 25.60 11.05 -32.19
N ARG A 19 25.25 11.62 -33.33
CA ARG A 19 25.98 12.79 -33.88
C ARG A 19 25.99 13.99 -32.91
N CYS A 20 24.85 14.30 -32.30
CA CYS A 20 24.74 15.36 -31.29
C CYS A 20 25.59 15.04 -30.06
N VAL A 21 25.52 13.84 -29.54
CA VAL A 21 26.30 13.39 -28.36
C VAL A 21 27.78 13.53 -28.65
N ASP A 22 28.27 13.00 -29.78
CA ASP A 22 29.68 13.03 -30.15
C ASP A 22 30.19 14.46 -30.36
N ALA A 23 29.36 15.34 -30.91
CA ALA A 23 29.70 16.74 -31.09
C ALA A 23 29.88 17.49 -29.77
N PHE A 24 28.96 17.25 -28.80
CA PHE A 24 28.92 18.00 -27.54
C PHE A 24 29.76 17.38 -26.42
N LEU A 25 30.12 16.08 -26.45
CA LEU A 25 31.03 15.47 -25.47
C LEU A 25 32.43 16.13 -25.44
N ARG A 26 32.79 16.85 -26.49
CA ARG A 26 34.10 17.59 -26.58
C ARG A 26 34.02 18.99 -25.95
N VAL A 27 32.86 19.44 -25.55
CA VAL A 27 32.63 20.75 -24.94
C VAL A 27 32.51 20.57 -23.42
N PRO A 28 33.14 21.39 -22.57
CA PRO A 28 33.02 21.33 -21.13
C PRO A 28 31.68 21.90 -20.65
N SER A 29 30.58 21.22 -20.98
CA SER A 29 29.20 21.56 -20.63
C SER A 29 28.49 20.29 -20.21
N ALA A 30 27.52 20.37 -19.28
CA ALA A 30 26.66 19.24 -18.97
C ALA A 30 25.75 18.97 -20.18
N LEU A 31 25.75 17.69 -20.64
CA LEU A 31 24.93 17.28 -21.78
C LEU A 31 23.70 16.53 -21.28
N HIS A 32 22.53 17.07 -21.58
CA HIS A 32 21.23 16.49 -21.23
C HIS A 32 20.53 15.98 -22.49
N LEU A 33 20.12 14.71 -22.45
CA LEU A 33 19.31 14.09 -23.50
C LEU A 33 17.84 14.09 -23.06
N ARG A 34 16.95 14.68 -23.84
CA ARG A 34 15.52 14.66 -23.59
C ARG A 34 14.85 13.53 -24.39
N PRO A 35 14.43 12.43 -23.75
CA PRO A 35 13.88 11.26 -24.44
C PRO A 35 12.40 11.39 -24.82
N GLY A 36 11.93 12.59 -25.14
CA GLY A 36 10.54 12.85 -25.51
C GLY A 36 9.59 13.04 -24.32
N THR A 37 8.35 13.44 -24.62
CA THR A 37 7.34 13.89 -23.64
C THR A 37 6.83 12.81 -22.70
N VAL A 38 7.07 11.52 -22.98
CA VAL A 38 6.63 10.41 -22.11
C VAL A 38 7.32 10.46 -20.75
N LEU A 39 8.58 10.87 -20.69
CA LEU A 39 9.36 10.92 -19.46
C LEU A 39 9.08 12.17 -18.62
N ASP A 40 8.51 13.22 -19.20
CA ASP A 40 8.11 14.43 -18.46
C ASP A 40 7.05 14.14 -17.37
N ARG A 41 6.42 12.96 -17.42
CA ARG A 41 5.47 12.49 -16.40
C ARG A 41 6.14 11.98 -15.12
N PHE A 42 7.46 11.82 -15.14
CA PHE A 42 8.22 11.20 -14.05
C PHE A 42 9.29 12.17 -13.54
N PRO A 43 9.08 12.85 -12.40
CA PRO A 43 10.00 13.88 -11.92
C PRO A 43 11.36 13.34 -11.46
N ASP A 44 11.41 12.06 -11.04
CA ASP A 44 12.59 11.44 -10.42
C ASP A 44 13.19 10.34 -11.30
N LEU A 45 13.61 10.70 -12.53
CA LEU A 45 14.27 9.74 -13.42
C LEU A 45 15.71 9.49 -12.98
N GLN A 46 16.07 8.22 -12.86
CA GLN A 46 17.44 7.78 -12.57
C GLN A 46 17.92 6.81 -13.65
N VAL A 47 19.14 7.02 -14.12
CA VAL A 47 19.80 6.05 -14.99
C VAL A 47 20.28 4.87 -14.11
N ALA A 48 19.91 3.65 -14.46
CA ALA A 48 20.32 2.44 -13.78
C ALA A 48 20.91 1.45 -14.78
N ARG A 49 21.92 0.69 -14.34
CA ARG A 49 22.45 -0.46 -15.09
C ARG A 49 21.83 -1.76 -14.52
N VAL A 50 21.22 -2.54 -15.40
CA VAL A 50 20.66 -3.86 -15.06
C VAL A 50 21.24 -4.89 -16.02
N GLY A 51 22.05 -5.83 -15.52
CA GLY A 51 22.64 -6.89 -16.33
C GLY A 51 23.52 -6.40 -17.48
N GLY A 52 24.24 -5.27 -17.31
CA GLY A 52 25.09 -4.69 -18.36
C GLY A 52 24.38 -3.75 -19.34
N VAL A 53 23.06 -3.64 -19.29
CA VAL A 53 22.26 -2.71 -20.10
C VAL A 53 21.97 -1.45 -19.28
N SER A 54 22.24 -0.27 -19.87
CA SER A 54 21.85 1.00 -19.28
C SER A 54 20.37 1.27 -19.58
N GLY A 55 19.61 1.59 -18.57
CA GLY A 55 18.18 1.89 -18.69
C GLY A 55 17.76 3.07 -17.83
N ILE A 56 16.62 3.67 -18.15
CA ILE A 56 16.01 4.73 -17.35
C ILE A 56 15.06 4.06 -16.35
N ASN A 57 15.32 4.28 -15.06
CA ASN A 57 14.45 3.79 -14.01
C ASN A 57 13.26 4.74 -13.86
N ILE A 58 12.09 4.31 -14.33
CA ILE A 58 10.83 5.09 -14.30
C ILE A 58 10.12 4.93 -12.95
N GLY A 59 10.45 3.91 -12.19
CA GLY A 59 9.80 3.61 -10.91
C GLY A 59 10.77 2.99 -9.92
N ARG A 60 11.10 3.72 -8.87
CA ARG A 60 11.91 3.18 -7.78
C ARG A 60 11.12 2.13 -6.99
N ARG A 61 11.78 1.03 -6.61
CA ARG A 61 11.20 0.12 -5.61
C ARG A 61 11.00 0.88 -4.30
N PRO A 62 9.85 0.76 -3.65
CA PRO A 62 9.56 1.50 -2.42
C PRO A 62 10.58 1.25 -1.31
N LEU A 63 11.09 0.02 -1.21
CA LEU A 63 12.05 -0.41 -0.20
C LEU A 63 13.08 -1.35 -0.83
N ASN A 64 14.34 -1.24 -0.40
CA ASN A 64 15.37 -2.23 -0.70
C ASN A 64 15.23 -3.48 0.20
N VAL A 65 16.01 -4.54 -0.08
CA VAL A 65 15.90 -5.80 0.66
C VAL A 65 16.20 -5.64 2.15
N GLY A 66 17.23 -4.85 2.52
CA GLY A 66 17.57 -4.57 3.91
C GLY A 66 16.46 -3.80 4.65
N GLU A 67 15.88 -2.79 3.99
CA GLU A 67 14.76 -2.03 4.54
C GLU A 67 13.51 -2.89 4.73
N VAL A 68 13.23 -3.83 3.79
CA VAL A 68 12.14 -4.80 3.93
C VAL A 68 12.35 -5.71 5.13
N MET A 69 13.58 -6.22 5.33
CA MET A 69 13.93 -7.07 6.47
C MET A 69 13.82 -6.32 7.79
N LEU A 70 14.39 -5.11 7.87
CA LEU A 70 14.32 -4.27 9.07
C LEU A 70 12.88 -3.93 9.43
N LYS A 71 12.11 -3.51 8.42
CA LYS A 71 10.69 -3.23 8.61
C LYS A 71 9.91 -4.46 9.07
N ARG A 72 10.21 -5.65 8.52
CA ARG A 72 9.56 -6.88 8.95
C ARG A 72 9.90 -7.26 10.39
N ALA A 73 11.15 -7.10 10.79
CA ALA A 73 11.58 -7.33 12.17
C ALA A 73 10.85 -6.38 13.14
N LEU A 74 10.76 -5.10 12.80
CA LEU A 74 10.02 -4.10 13.58
C LEU A 74 8.52 -4.45 13.67
N ASP A 75 7.87 -4.79 12.54
CA ASP A 75 6.47 -5.18 12.50
C ASP A 75 6.20 -6.39 13.41
N LEU A 76 7.05 -7.42 13.35
CA LEU A 76 6.93 -8.62 14.19
C LEU A 76 7.11 -8.30 15.68
N THR A 77 8.17 -7.56 16.02
CA THR A 77 8.47 -7.23 17.42
C THR A 77 7.35 -6.42 18.06
N VAL A 78 6.95 -5.32 17.40
CA VAL A 78 5.91 -4.45 17.96
C VAL A 78 4.55 -5.13 17.98
N ALA A 79 4.17 -5.89 16.93
CA ALA A 79 2.89 -6.60 16.92
C ALA A 79 2.83 -7.69 17.99
N THR A 80 3.96 -8.39 18.24
CA THR A 80 4.01 -9.42 19.30
C THR A 80 3.87 -8.79 20.69
N ILE A 81 4.65 -7.73 20.97
CA ILE A 81 4.58 -7.01 22.25
C ILE A 81 3.15 -6.47 22.46
N ALA A 82 2.56 -5.85 21.43
CA ALA A 82 1.21 -5.31 21.51
C ALA A 82 0.16 -6.41 21.78
N LEU A 83 0.23 -7.55 21.09
CA LEU A 83 -0.70 -8.66 21.31
C LEU A 83 -0.58 -9.26 22.70
N VAL A 84 0.65 -9.43 23.20
CA VAL A 84 0.89 -9.98 24.56
C VAL A 84 0.40 -8.99 25.60
N SER A 85 0.78 -7.72 25.53
CA SER A 85 0.40 -6.71 26.53
C SER A 85 -1.09 -6.40 26.52
N LEU A 86 -1.74 -6.43 25.35
CA LEU A 86 -3.17 -6.19 25.21
C LEU A 86 -4.02 -7.46 25.34
N SER A 87 -3.43 -8.63 25.54
CA SER A 87 -4.17 -9.89 25.61
C SER A 87 -5.30 -9.90 26.67
N PRO A 88 -5.16 -9.34 27.90
CA PRO A 88 -6.28 -9.27 28.83
C PRO A 88 -7.43 -8.39 28.31
N LEU A 89 -7.12 -7.28 27.69
CA LEU A 89 -8.12 -6.39 27.07
C LEU A 89 -8.83 -7.09 25.90
N LEU A 90 -8.07 -7.79 25.04
CA LEU A 90 -8.65 -8.53 23.92
C LEU A 90 -9.59 -9.64 24.40
N ALA A 91 -9.22 -10.35 25.48
CA ALA A 91 -10.07 -11.35 26.10
C ALA A 91 -11.35 -10.73 26.69
N ALA A 92 -11.24 -9.61 27.40
CA ALA A 92 -12.40 -8.90 27.95
C ALA A 92 -13.35 -8.43 26.84
N ILE A 93 -12.82 -7.88 25.74
CA ILE A 93 -13.62 -7.49 24.57
C ILE A 93 -14.31 -8.72 23.96
N ALA A 94 -13.60 -9.85 23.83
CA ALA A 94 -14.17 -11.07 23.26
C ALA A 94 -15.36 -11.59 24.10
N VAL A 95 -15.24 -11.56 25.43
CA VAL A 95 -16.34 -11.91 26.35
C VAL A 95 -17.50 -10.92 26.20
N ALA A 96 -17.23 -9.60 26.21
CA ALA A 96 -18.25 -8.58 26.05
C ALA A 96 -19.05 -8.75 24.75
N ILE A 97 -18.38 -9.05 23.63
CA ILE A 97 -19.03 -9.31 22.33
C ILE A 97 -19.95 -10.54 22.42
N LYS A 98 -19.50 -11.61 23.11
CA LYS A 98 -20.32 -12.84 23.28
C LYS A 98 -21.55 -12.60 24.13
N LEU A 99 -21.46 -11.77 25.16
CA LEU A 99 -22.58 -11.40 26.01
C LEU A 99 -23.58 -10.46 25.34
N ASP A 100 -23.08 -9.56 24.45
CA ASP A 100 -23.92 -8.56 23.76
C ASP A 100 -24.75 -9.14 22.58
N SER A 101 -24.21 -10.17 21.89
CA SER A 101 -24.93 -10.80 20.77
C SER A 101 -24.41 -12.21 20.44
N PRO A 102 -25.29 -13.13 19.96
CA PRO A 102 -24.88 -14.47 19.55
C PRO A 102 -24.01 -14.44 18.28
N GLY A 103 -23.07 -15.41 18.16
CA GLY A 103 -22.23 -15.57 16.96
C GLY A 103 -20.72 -15.49 17.23
N PRO A 104 -19.86 -15.45 16.18
CA PRO A 104 -18.40 -15.42 16.32
C PRO A 104 -17.89 -14.10 16.89
N VAL A 105 -16.76 -14.14 17.62
CA VAL A 105 -16.10 -12.94 18.17
C VAL A 105 -15.45 -12.13 17.07
N PHE A 106 -14.83 -12.82 16.11
CA PHE A 106 -14.12 -12.19 15.01
C PHE A 106 -14.98 -12.12 13.76
N PHE A 107 -14.84 -11.00 13.07
CA PHE A 107 -15.33 -10.79 11.72
C PHE A 107 -14.13 -10.76 10.77
N ARG A 108 -14.25 -11.38 9.61
CA ARG A 108 -13.20 -11.43 8.59
C ARG A 108 -13.73 -10.87 7.28
N GLN A 109 -13.05 -9.84 6.73
CA GLN A 109 -13.42 -9.21 5.48
C GLN A 109 -12.30 -9.29 4.47
N LYS A 110 -12.62 -9.75 3.26
CA LYS A 110 -11.64 -9.79 2.16
C LYS A 110 -11.27 -8.38 1.69
N ARG A 111 -9.96 -8.14 1.53
CA ARG A 111 -9.35 -6.91 1.05
C ARG A 111 -8.21 -7.25 0.10
N TYR A 112 -7.79 -6.29 -0.76
CA TYR A 112 -6.54 -6.42 -1.49
C TYR A 112 -5.37 -5.97 -0.63
N GLY A 113 -4.30 -6.78 -0.65
CA GLY A 113 -3.04 -6.54 0.02
C GLY A 113 -1.89 -6.25 -0.95
N PHE A 114 -0.68 -6.62 -0.53
CA PHE A 114 0.51 -6.52 -1.34
C PHE A 114 0.33 -7.27 -2.67
N ASN A 115 0.76 -6.62 -3.75
CA ASN A 115 0.66 -7.17 -5.12
C ASN A 115 -0.78 -7.59 -5.50
N GLN A 116 -1.79 -6.84 -5.02
CA GLN A 116 -3.22 -7.12 -5.23
C GLN A 116 -3.70 -8.52 -4.77
N GLN A 117 -2.91 -9.21 -3.93
CA GLN A 117 -3.31 -10.50 -3.39
C GLN A 117 -4.45 -10.33 -2.39
N PRO A 118 -5.57 -11.05 -2.56
CA PRO A 118 -6.69 -10.95 -1.63
C PRO A 118 -6.35 -11.65 -0.30
N PHE A 119 -6.59 -10.97 0.82
CA PHE A 119 -6.43 -11.52 2.15
C PHE A 119 -7.62 -11.17 3.05
N GLY A 120 -7.74 -11.82 4.21
CA GLY A 120 -8.83 -11.58 5.15
C GLY A 120 -8.40 -10.73 6.32
N VAL A 121 -8.87 -9.49 6.40
CA VAL A 121 -8.64 -8.60 7.54
C VAL A 121 -9.44 -9.08 8.74
N PHE A 122 -8.77 -9.31 9.88
CA PHE A 122 -9.41 -9.65 11.13
C PHE A 122 -9.89 -8.39 11.86
N LYS A 123 -11.13 -8.44 12.34
CA LYS A 123 -11.70 -7.40 13.21
C LYS A 123 -12.53 -8.06 14.31
N PHE A 124 -12.75 -7.38 15.40
CA PHE A 124 -13.82 -7.77 16.31
C PHE A 124 -15.18 -7.51 15.65
N ARG A 125 -16.13 -8.41 15.91
CA ARG A 125 -17.51 -8.23 15.45
C ARG A 125 -18.14 -7.05 16.16
N SER A 126 -18.52 -6.03 15.42
CA SER A 126 -19.21 -4.83 15.90
C SER A 126 -20.66 -4.72 15.43
N MET A 127 -21.11 -5.69 14.62
CA MET A 127 -22.45 -5.72 14.04
C MET A 127 -23.05 -7.12 14.15
N ARG A 128 -24.36 -7.22 14.23
CA ARG A 128 -25.09 -8.49 14.12
C ARG A 128 -24.85 -9.08 12.73
N ALA A 129 -24.55 -10.38 12.70
CA ALA A 129 -24.42 -11.09 11.43
C ALA A 129 -25.82 -11.26 10.81
N ASP A 130 -25.98 -10.80 9.59
CA ASP A 130 -27.15 -11.11 8.76
C ASP A 130 -26.68 -12.00 7.62
N PRO A 131 -26.94 -13.32 7.69
CA PRO A 131 -26.49 -14.26 6.66
C PRO A 131 -27.15 -14.02 5.28
N SER A 132 -28.29 -13.35 5.27
CA SER A 132 -29.09 -13.09 4.04
C SER A 132 -28.77 -11.76 3.36
N ALA A 133 -28.04 -10.87 4.03
CA ALA A 133 -27.77 -9.56 3.49
C ALA A 133 -26.54 -9.56 2.56
N ALA A 134 -26.74 -9.13 1.31
CA ALA A 134 -25.64 -8.72 0.44
C ALA A 134 -24.75 -7.68 1.15
N PHE A 135 -23.45 -7.66 0.80
CA PHE A 135 -22.51 -6.68 1.38
C PHE A 135 -23.06 -5.26 1.26
N ARG A 136 -23.45 -4.68 2.40
CA ARG A 136 -23.89 -3.30 2.53
C ARG A 136 -22.94 -2.53 3.44
N GLN A 137 -22.41 -1.42 2.94
CA GLN A 137 -21.56 -0.54 3.74
C GLN A 137 -22.31 -0.03 4.96
N ALA A 138 -21.67 -0.05 6.13
CA ALA A 138 -22.25 0.47 7.35
C ALA A 138 -22.41 1.99 7.29
N THR A 139 -23.58 2.49 7.67
CA THR A 139 -23.87 3.91 7.84
C THR A 139 -23.65 4.36 9.29
N ARG A 140 -23.68 5.67 9.56
CA ARG A 140 -23.40 6.23 10.90
C ARG A 140 -24.37 5.71 11.98
N ASN A 141 -25.65 5.47 11.61
CA ASN A 141 -26.71 5.00 12.52
C ASN A 141 -27.27 3.65 12.06
N ASP A 142 -26.41 2.71 11.66
CA ASP A 142 -26.82 1.42 11.18
C ASP A 142 -27.40 0.56 12.33
N SER A 143 -28.66 0.12 12.20
CA SER A 143 -29.37 -0.68 13.21
C SER A 143 -28.74 -2.04 13.53
N ARG A 144 -27.84 -2.50 12.68
CA ARG A 144 -27.09 -3.75 12.89
C ARG A 144 -25.96 -3.59 13.91
N ILE A 145 -25.53 -2.35 14.24
CA ILE A 145 -24.45 -2.11 15.19
C ILE A 145 -24.91 -2.49 16.58
N THR A 146 -24.14 -3.34 17.28
CA THR A 146 -24.44 -3.75 18.65
C THR A 146 -24.00 -2.67 19.65
N ARG A 147 -24.45 -2.73 20.91
CA ARG A 147 -24.07 -1.75 21.95
C ARG A 147 -22.55 -1.72 22.16
N ILE A 148 -21.94 -2.89 22.34
CA ILE A 148 -20.48 -3.04 22.46
C ILE A 148 -19.81 -2.64 21.14
N GLY A 149 -20.39 -3.03 20.01
CA GLY A 149 -19.89 -2.68 18.68
C GLY A 149 -19.79 -1.15 18.44
N ALA A 150 -20.74 -0.37 18.97
CA ALA A 150 -20.70 1.09 18.88
C ALA A 150 -19.49 1.68 19.64
N ILE A 151 -19.18 1.15 20.83
CA ILE A 151 -17.99 1.56 21.61
C ILE A 151 -16.72 1.17 20.87
N LEU A 152 -16.60 -0.09 20.41
CA LEU A 152 -15.43 -0.58 19.70
C LEU A 152 -15.12 0.25 18.45
N ARG A 153 -16.13 0.59 17.65
CA ARG A 153 -15.96 1.42 16.44
C ARG A 153 -15.58 2.87 16.75
N ARG A 154 -16.12 3.44 17.85
CA ARG A 154 -15.78 4.81 18.25
C ARG A 154 -14.34 4.93 18.75
N THR A 155 -13.81 3.86 19.33
CA THR A 155 -12.45 3.78 19.89
C THR A 155 -11.46 3.09 18.97
N ASN A 156 -11.88 2.60 17.79
CA ASN A 156 -11.11 1.77 16.86
C ASN A 156 -10.57 0.46 17.48
N LEU A 157 -11.06 0.04 18.64
CA LEU A 157 -10.65 -1.20 19.27
C LEU A 157 -11.09 -2.45 18.48
N ASP A 158 -12.09 -2.31 17.61
CA ASP A 158 -12.50 -3.38 16.69
C ASP A 158 -11.40 -3.74 15.68
N GLU A 159 -10.41 -2.90 15.46
CA GLU A 159 -9.33 -3.12 14.51
C GLU A 159 -8.09 -3.81 15.16
N LEU A 160 -8.01 -3.92 16.50
CA LEU A 160 -6.87 -4.55 17.18
C LEU A 160 -6.53 -5.97 16.68
N PRO A 161 -7.50 -6.84 16.31
CA PRO A 161 -7.17 -8.15 15.75
C PRO A 161 -6.37 -8.10 14.42
N GLN A 162 -6.24 -6.95 13.75
CA GLN A 162 -5.38 -6.80 12.58
C GLN A 162 -3.90 -7.03 12.90
N LEU A 163 -3.48 -6.89 14.16
CA LEU A 163 -2.15 -7.30 14.61
C LEU A 163 -1.83 -8.76 14.26
N ILE A 164 -2.84 -9.64 14.22
CA ILE A 164 -2.68 -11.03 13.75
C ILE A 164 -2.33 -11.06 12.26
N ASN A 165 -2.92 -10.18 11.43
CA ASN A 165 -2.55 -10.07 10.02
C ASN A 165 -1.11 -9.57 9.84
N VAL A 166 -0.64 -8.68 10.75
CA VAL A 166 0.76 -8.24 10.75
C VAL A 166 1.69 -9.41 11.04
N LEU A 167 1.40 -10.23 12.07
CA LEU A 167 2.20 -11.43 12.39
C LEU A 167 2.21 -12.43 11.23
N ARG A 168 1.10 -12.60 10.53
CA ARG A 168 1.00 -13.45 9.33
C ARG A 168 1.73 -12.88 8.11
N GLY A 169 2.15 -11.61 8.16
CA GLY A 169 2.82 -10.96 7.04
C GLY A 169 1.89 -10.46 5.95
N GLU A 170 0.57 -10.51 6.17
CA GLU A 170 -0.46 -10.01 5.24
C GLU A 170 -0.57 -8.47 5.32
N MET A 171 -0.23 -7.91 6.49
CA MET A 171 -0.24 -6.47 6.78
C MET A 171 1.09 -6.01 7.41
N SER A 172 1.24 -4.71 7.56
CA SER A 172 2.28 -4.02 8.29
C SER A 172 1.64 -3.09 9.33
N LEU A 173 2.38 -2.65 10.34
CA LEU A 173 1.91 -1.62 11.27
C LEU A 173 1.66 -0.29 10.55
N VAL A 174 2.54 0.06 9.63
CA VAL A 174 2.47 1.29 8.85
C VAL A 174 2.40 0.96 7.36
N GLY A 175 1.38 1.45 6.70
CA GLY A 175 1.14 1.25 5.27
C GLY A 175 -0.17 1.89 4.82
N PRO A 176 -0.49 1.84 3.51
CA PRO A 176 -1.77 2.34 3.01
C PRO A 176 -2.92 1.50 3.54
N ARG A 177 -3.99 2.14 4.02
CA ARG A 177 -5.17 1.43 4.56
C ARG A 177 -5.83 0.58 3.47
N PRO A 178 -6.08 -0.73 3.70
CA PRO A 178 -6.69 -1.59 2.70
C PRO A 178 -8.18 -1.25 2.54
N HIS A 179 -8.64 -1.05 1.31
CA HIS A 179 -10.04 -0.77 1.00
C HIS A 179 -10.84 -2.05 0.76
N ALA A 180 -12.17 -1.97 0.83
CA ALA A 180 -13.05 -3.07 0.45
C ALA A 180 -12.93 -3.34 -1.06
N LEU A 181 -12.98 -4.62 -1.48
CA LEU A 181 -12.80 -5.02 -2.88
C LEU A 181 -13.67 -4.23 -3.87
N ALA A 182 -14.92 -3.92 -3.48
CA ALA A 182 -15.83 -3.14 -4.31
C ALA A 182 -15.36 -1.69 -4.51
N HIS A 183 -14.76 -1.07 -3.48
CA HIS A 183 -14.25 0.29 -3.54
C HIS A 183 -12.93 0.36 -4.31
N ASP A 184 -12.03 -0.61 -4.14
CA ASP A 184 -10.76 -0.67 -4.86
C ASP A 184 -10.96 -0.62 -6.37
N ARG A 185 -11.88 -1.45 -6.90
CA ARG A 185 -12.23 -1.45 -8.32
C ARG A 185 -12.78 -0.11 -8.81
N SER A 186 -13.56 0.59 -7.95
CA SER A 186 -14.10 1.91 -8.27
C SER A 186 -13.00 2.98 -8.30
N PHE A 187 -12.06 2.95 -7.37
CA PHE A 187 -10.95 3.91 -7.30
C PHE A 187 -9.92 3.68 -8.40
N GLU A 188 -9.62 2.42 -8.75
CA GLU A 188 -8.71 2.07 -9.85
C GLU A 188 -9.15 2.67 -11.19
N ARG A 189 -10.48 2.76 -11.43
CA ARG A 189 -11.04 3.38 -12.64
C ARG A 189 -10.99 4.91 -12.63
N ARG A 190 -10.87 5.56 -11.47
CA ARG A 190 -10.99 7.01 -11.30
C ARG A 190 -9.66 7.71 -11.02
N ILE A 191 -8.71 7.00 -10.44
CA ILE A 191 -7.45 7.59 -9.96
C ILE A 191 -6.30 6.94 -10.72
N ALA A 192 -5.60 7.77 -11.51
CA ALA A 192 -4.38 7.32 -12.20
C ALA A 192 -3.36 6.81 -11.18
N LEU A 193 -2.72 5.68 -11.49
CA LEU A 193 -1.69 5.05 -10.65
C LEU A 193 -2.19 4.55 -9.27
N TYR A 194 -3.51 4.46 -9.04
CA TYR A 194 -4.07 3.94 -7.79
C TYR A 194 -3.50 2.56 -7.41
N ALA A 195 -3.26 1.70 -8.39
CA ALA A 195 -2.70 0.36 -8.19
C ALA A 195 -1.31 0.37 -7.53
N ARG A 196 -0.54 1.48 -7.60
CA ARG A 196 0.78 1.61 -6.96
C ARG A 196 0.75 1.47 -5.44
N ARG A 197 -0.39 1.74 -4.81
CA ARG A 197 -0.57 1.54 -3.37
C ARG A 197 -0.40 0.08 -2.93
N HIS A 198 -0.62 -0.85 -3.85
CA HIS A 198 -0.45 -2.30 -3.61
C HIS A 198 1.01 -2.77 -3.76
N ASN A 199 1.94 -1.87 -4.12
CA ASN A 199 3.38 -2.18 -4.18
C ASN A 199 4.03 -2.27 -2.80
N VAL A 200 3.29 -1.95 -1.74
CA VAL A 200 3.69 -2.11 -0.34
C VAL A 200 2.60 -2.85 0.44
N LYS A 201 2.97 -3.45 1.58
CA LYS A 201 1.98 -4.10 2.45
C LYS A 201 1.01 -3.06 3.03
N PRO A 202 -0.29 -3.38 3.10
CA PRO A 202 -1.26 -2.48 3.73
C PRO A 202 -0.97 -2.33 5.23
N GLY A 203 -1.29 -1.16 5.76
CA GLY A 203 -1.19 -0.84 7.20
C GLY A 203 -2.50 -1.04 7.95
N ILE A 204 -2.39 -1.00 9.29
CA ILE A 204 -3.54 -0.99 10.22
C ILE A 204 -4.26 0.34 10.18
#